data_6bc34b3fcea475e0d0d6ef5466549a1f
#
_entry.id   6bc34b3fcea475e0d0d6ef5466549a1f
#
_cell.length_a   1.000
_cell.length_b   1.000
_cell.length_c   1.000
_cell.angle_alpha   90.00
_cell.angle_beta   90.00
_cell.angle_gamma   90.00
#
_symmetry.space_group_name_H-M   'P 1'
#
loop_
_entity.id
_entity.type
_entity.pdbx_description
1 polymer ?
#
loop_
_entity_poly.entity_id
_entity_poly.type
_entity_poly.pdbx_seq_one_letter_code
_entity_poly.pdbx_strand_id
1 'polypeptide(L)'
;MDDDIQLLIRRLIAGDAAARARLRALARTARAPTVLVAAALVSHDSDELLARAAATATTTRDRQLVAITAAHLAHDVDRLDALVRDHLADHPDSILAAWIATQHQRPA
;
A
#
# COMPACT_ATOMS: atom_id res chain seq x y z
N MET A 1 -14.06 -12.06 1.50
CA MET A 1 -13.59 -10.81 2.09
C MET A 1 -12.35 -10.25 1.43
N ASP A 2 -11.34 -11.08 1.16
CA ASP A 2 -10.14 -10.61 0.46
C ASP A 2 -10.46 -10.08 -0.93
N ASP A 3 -11.45 -10.67 -1.62
CA ASP A 3 -11.85 -10.24 -2.96
C ASP A 3 -12.42 -8.81 -2.94
N ASP A 4 -13.18 -8.45 -1.89
CA ASP A 4 -13.74 -7.11 -1.75
C ASP A 4 -12.63 -6.07 -1.56
N ILE A 5 -11.61 -6.40 -0.77
CA ILE A 5 -10.47 -5.52 -0.53
C ILE A 5 -9.67 -5.36 -1.83
N GLN A 6 -9.41 -6.43 -2.55
CA GLN A 6 -8.71 -6.37 -3.83
C GLN A 6 -9.47 -5.51 -4.84
N LEU A 7 -10.78 -5.64 -4.88
CA LEU A 7 -11.62 -4.81 -5.76
C LEU A 7 -11.52 -3.34 -5.40
N LEU A 8 -11.58 -3.00 -4.11
CA LEU A 8 -11.42 -1.61 -3.64
C LEU A 8 -10.05 -1.05 -4.02
N ILE A 9 -8.99 -1.84 -3.88
CA ILE A 9 -7.65 -1.42 -4.24
C ILE A 9 -7.55 -1.16 -5.74
N ARG A 10 -8.12 -2.02 -6.57
CA ARG A 10 -8.15 -1.82 -8.02
C ARG A 10 -8.89 -0.55 -8.40
N ARG A 11 -10.01 -0.26 -7.74
CA ARG A 11 -10.77 0.97 -7.95
C ARG A 11 -9.98 2.20 -7.49
N LEU A 12 -9.25 2.08 -6.37
CA LEU A 12 -8.38 3.14 -5.89
C LEU A 12 -7.32 3.49 -6.94
N ILE A 13 -6.67 2.47 -7.49
CA ILE A 13 -5.64 2.63 -8.53
C ILE A 13 -6.23 3.28 -9.77
N ALA A 14 -7.48 2.97 -10.10
CA ALA A 14 -8.19 3.56 -11.23
C ALA A 14 -8.65 5.00 -10.97
N GLY A 15 -8.49 5.52 -9.77
CA GLY A 15 -8.85 6.90 -9.43
C GLY A 15 -10.26 7.08 -8.89
N ASP A 16 -10.90 6.00 -8.42
CA ASP A 16 -12.26 6.05 -7.90
C ASP A 16 -12.30 6.71 -6.51
N ALA A 17 -12.90 7.89 -6.43
CA ALA A 17 -13.01 8.64 -5.18
C ALA A 17 -13.85 7.90 -4.12
N ALA A 18 -14.86 7.14 -4.52
CA ALA A 18 -15.68 6.36 -3.60
C ALA A 18 -14.86 5.23 -2.96
N ALA A 19 -14.02 4.56 -3.73
CA ALA A 19 -13.13 3.52 -3.21
C ALA A 19 -12.12 4.10 -2.22
N ARG A 20 -11.58 5.28 -2.51
CA ARG A 20 -10.67 6.01 -1.63
C ARG A 20 -11.33 6.31 -0.28
N ALA A 21 -12.54 6.85 -0.31
CA ALA A 21 -13.30 7.17 0.90
C ALA A 21 -13.64 5.91 1.69
N ARG A 22 -13.99 4.83 0.99
CA ARG A 22 -14.32 3.55 1.63
C ARG A 22 -13.11 2.96 2.35
N LEU A 23 -11.95 2.98 1.72
CA LEU A 23 -10.72 2.48 2.33
C LEU A 23 -10.33 3.28 3.57
N ARG A 24 -10.47 4.60 3.53
CA ARG A 24 -10.22 5.44 4.70
C ARG A 24 -11.18 5.13 5.86
N ALA A 25 -12.45 4.89 5.54
CA ALA A 25 -13.45 4.52 6.55
C ALA A 25 -13.12 3.15 7.16
N LEU A 26 -12.79 2.16 6.34
CA LEU A 26 -12.42 0.83 6.79
C LEU A 26 -11.17 0.84 7.68
N ALA A 27 -10.24 1.72 7.39
CA ALA A 27 -8.97 1.81 8.12
C ALA A 27 -9.14 2.21 9.59
N ARG A 28 -10.26 2.82 9.95
CA ARG A 28 -10.51 3.23 11.33
C ARG A 28 -10.51 2.04 12.28
N THR A 29 -11.04 0.91 11.85
CA THR A 29 -11.18 -0.31 12.66
C THR A 29 -10.46 -1.51 12.08
N ALA A 30 -9.88 -1.39 10.88
CA ALA A 30 -9.22 -2.50 10.21
C ALA A 30 -7.95 -2.92 10.93
N ARG A 31 -7.68 -4.21 10.89
CA ARG A 31 -6.41 -4.79 11.34
C ARG A 31 -5.60 -5.34 10.17
N ALA A 32 -6.24 -5.54 9.02
CA ALA A 32 -5.56 -6.08 7.84
C ALA A 32 -4.51 -5.09 7.34
N PRO A 33 -3.23 -5.48 7.27
CA PRO A 33 -2.17 -4.57 6.80
C PRO A 33 -2.42 -3.98 5.43
N THR A 34 -3.00 -4.76 4.52
CA THR A 34 -3.30 -4.31 3.16
C THR A 34 -4.25 -3.11 3.15
N VAL A 35 -5.31 -3.17 3.98
CA VAL A 35 -6.27 -2.06 4.09
C VAL A 35 -5.59 -0.82 4.67
N LEU A 36 -4.80 -1.00 5.72
CA LEU A 36 -4.10 0.11 6.38
C LEU A 36 -3.09 0.77 5.45
N VAL A 37 -2.35 -0.03 4.68
CA VAL A 37 -1.39 0.48 3.69
C VAL A 37 -2.11 1.25 2.59
N ALA A 38 -3.19 0.69 2.04
CA ALA A 38 -3.96 1.36 0.98
C ALA A 38 -4.52 2.69 1.48
N ALA A 39 -5.04 2.73 2.70
CA ALA A 39 -5.55 3.96 3.30
C ALA A 39 -4.43 4.97 3.55
N ALA A 40 -3.25 4.52 3.96
CA ALA A 40 -2.10 5.40 4.20
C ALA A 40 -1.69 6.14 2.92
N LEU A 41 -1.82 5.49 1.77
CA LEU A 41 -1.46 6.10 0.48
C LEU A 41 -2.38 7.27 0.09
N VAL A 42 -3.56 7.36 0.69
CA VAL A 42 -4.59 8.36 0.33
C VAL A 42 -5.04 9.21 1.52
N SER A 43 -4.33 9.15 2.64
CA SER A 43 -4.70 9.84 3.88
C SER A 43 -3.59 10.75 4.37
N HIS A 44 -3.95 11.73 5.21
CA HIS A 44 -2.99 12.64 5.84
C HIS A 44 -2.32 12.03 7.07
N ASP A 45 -2.96 11.07 7.72
CA ASP A 45 -2.46 10.38 8.91
C ASP A 45 -1.73 9.09 8.56
N SER A 46 -0.93 9.14 7.49
CA SER A 46 -0.23 7.98 6.96
C SER A 46 0.73 7.34 7.96
N ASP A 47 1.41 8.15 8.79
CA ASP A 47 2.36 7.62 9.78
C ASP A 47 1.67 6.71 10.79
N GLU A 48 0.51 7.12 11.30
CA GLU A 48 -0.27 6.32 12.24
C GLU A 48 -0.76 5.04 11.59
N LEU A 49 -1.29 5.14 10.36
CA LEU A 49 -1.79 3.97 9.63
C LEU A 49 -0.68 2.97 9.33
N LEU A 50 0.50 3.44 8.93
CA LEU A 50 1.65 2.57 8.70
C LEU A 50 2.14 1.91 9.99
N ALA A 51 2.15 2.64 11.10
CA ALA A 51 2.53 2.06 12.39
C ALA A 51 1.58 0.94 12.79
N ARG A 52 0.28 1.14 12.59
CA ARG A 52 -0.72 0.09 12.85
C ARG A 52 -0.54 -1.09 11.91
N ALA A 53 -0.27 -0.84 10.63
CA ALA A 53 -0.01 -1.90 9.65
C ALA A 53 1.23 -2.72 10.04
N ALA A 54 2.30 -2.06 10.46
CA ALA A 54 3.51 -2.73 10.91
C ALA A 54 3.25 -3.60 12.14
N ALA A 55 2.42 -3.10 13.07
CA ALA A 55 2.10 -3.83 14.29
C ALA A 55 1.24 -5.08 14.00
N THR A 56 0.42 -5.06 12.95
CA THR A 56 -0.47 -6.17 12.60
C THR A 56 0.10 -7.10 11.52
N ALA A 57 1.18 -6.72 10.84
CA ALA A 57 1.78 -7.53 9.80
C ALA A 57 2.40 -8.79 10.38
N THR A 58 1.97 -9.95 9.89
CA THR A 58 2.45 -11.25 10.36
C THR A 58 3.19 -12.04 9.28
N THR A 59 3.07 -11.63 8.01
CA THR A 59 3.71 -12.32 6.90
C THR A 59 4.83 -11.46 6.32
N THR A 60 5.77 -12.12 5.65
CA THR A 60 6.83 -11.40 4.92
C THR A 60 6.25 -10.48 3.87
N ARG A 61 5.22 -10.95 3.15
CA ARG A 61 4.53 -10.14 2.14
C ARG A 61 4.01 -8.83 2.72
N ASP A 62 3.31 -8.91 3.84
CA ASP A 62 2.73 -7.73 4.49
C ASP A 62 3.81 -6.78 5.00
N ARG A 63 4.88 -7.31 5.61
CA ARG A 63 5.99 -6.49 6.10
C ARG A 63 6.70 -5.77 4.96
N GLN A 64 6.88 -6.45 3.85
CA GLN A 64 7.49 -5.85 2.66
C GLN A 64 6.61 -4.73 2.12
N LEU A 65 5.31 -4.93 2.07
CA LEU A 65 4.37 -3.91 1.58
C LEU A 65 4.38 -2.66 2.47
N VAL A 66 4.44 -2.83 3.78
CA VAL A 66 4.57 -1.71 4.72
C VAL A 66 5.88 -0.94 4.45
N ALA A 67 6.99 -1.66 4.29
CA ALA A 67 8.30 -1.04 4.03
C ALA A 67 8.32 -0.28 2.70
N ILE A 68 7.71 -0.85 1.66
CA ILE A 68 7.58 -0.21 0.35
C ILE A 68 6.81 1.10 0.47
N THR A 69 5.68 1.07 1.16
CA THR A 69 4.84 2.26 1.33
C THR A 69 5.55 3.33 2.14
N ALA A 70 6.27 2.94 3.19
CA ALA A 70 7.05 3.88 4.00
C ALA A 70 8.14 4.56 3.16
N ALA A 71 8.86 3.80 2.33
CA ALA A 71 9.89 4.35 1.45
C ALA A 71 9.28 5.30 0.40
N HIS A 72 8.12 4.93 -0.14
CA HIS A 72 7.40 5.77 -1.10
C HIS A 72 7.01 7.11 -0.48
N LEU A 73 6.42 7.09 0.70
CA LEU A 73 5.97 8.33 1.37
C LEU A 73 7.15 9.18 1.85
N ALA A 74 8.29 8.55 2.13
CA ALA A 74 9.53 9.26 2.52
C ALA A 74 10.32 9.76 1.31
N HIS A 75 9.89 9.44 0.09
CA HIS A 75 10.59 9.79 -1.16
C HIS A 75 12.00 9.21 -1.24
N ASP A 76 12.22 8.06 -0.61
CA ASP A 76 13.49 7.34 -0.64
C ASP A 76 13.50 6.40 -1.86
N VAL A 77 13.85 6.96 -3.01
CA VAL A 77 13.70 6.29 -4.31
C VAL A 77 14.61 5.05 -4.42
N ASP A 78 15.84 5.14 -3.98
CA ASP A 78 16.79 4.02 -4.08
C ASP A 78 16.32 2.82 -3.25
N ARG A 79 15.89 3.10 -2.02
CA ARG A 79 15.36 2.06 -1.14
C ARG A 79 14.07 1.48 -1.70
N LEU A 80 13.20 2.35 -2.23
CA LEU A 80 11.94 1.93 -2.83
C LEU A 80 12.17 0.97 -3.99
N ASP A 81 13.08 1.31 -4.91
CA ASP A 81 13.38 0.47 -6.07
C ASP A 81 13.83 -0.93 -5.65
N ALA A 82 14.74 -1.00 -4.66
CA ALA A 82 15.23 -2.28 -4.17
C ALA A 82 14.12 -3.11 -3.52
N LEU A 83 13.30 -2.47 -2.68
CA LEU A 83 12.20 -3.14 -1.98
C LEU A 83 11.14 -3.66 -2.96
N VAL A 84 10.77 -2.83 -3.94
CA VAL A 84 9.77 -3.22 -4.95
C VAL A 84 10.28 -4.39 -5.79
N ARG A 85 11.53 -4.33 -6.21
CA ARG A 85 12.13 -5.39 -7.03
C ARG A 85 12.08 -6.73 -6.31
N ASP A 86 12.52 -6.73 -5.04
CA ASP A 86 12.53 -7.96 -4.25
C ASP A 86 11.12 -8.49 -3.99
N HIS A 87 10.20 -7.58 -3.67
CA HIS A 87 8.81 -7.96 -3.40
C HIS A 87 8.12 -8.55 -4.63
N LEU A 88 8.26 -7.89 -5.79
CA LEU A 88 7.60 -8.35 -7.01
C LEU A 88 8.22 -9.64 -7.56
N ALA A 89 9.49 -9.93 -7.23
CA ALA A 89 10.09 -11.21 -7.59
C ALA A 89 9.37 -12.38 -6.91
N ASP A 90 8.95 -12.20 -5.66
CA ASP A 90 8.25 -13.21 -4.88
C ASP A 90 6.73 -13.11 -5.02
N HIS A 91 6.20 -11.91 -5.26
CA HIS A 91 4.77 -11.63 -5.30
C HIS A 91 4.42 -10.80 -6.54
N PRO A 92 4.49 -11.39 -7.75
CA PRO A 92 4.23 -10.65 -8.99
C PRO A 92 2.78 -10.16 -9.11
N ASP A 93 1.88 -10.70 -8.30
CA ASP A 93 0.47 -10.31 -8.26
C ASP A 93 0.18 -9.14 -7.31
N SER A 94 1.20 -8.55 -6.72
CA SER A 94 1.04 -7.43 -5.77
C SER A 94 0.71 -6.14 -6.52
N ILE A 95 -0.59 -5.83 -6.61
CA ILE A 95 -1.06 -4.67 -7.39
C ILE A 95 -0.66 -3.35 -6.74
N LEU A 96 -0.65 -3.25 -5.42
CA LEU A 96 -0.23 -2.03 -4.73
C LEU A 96 1.25 -1.74 -4.97
N ALA A 97 2.12 -2.74 -4.87
CA ALA A 97 3.55 -2.56 -5.10
C ALA A 97 3.81 -2.14 -6.55
N ALA A 98 3.13 -2.76 -7.51
CA ALA A 98 3.26 -2.42 -8.91
C ALA A 98 2.81 -0.99 -9.18
N TRP A 99 1.68 -0.57 -8.57
CA TRP A 99 1.18 0.79 -8.72
C TRP A 99 2.14 1.83 -8.13
N ILE A 100 2.67 1.56 -6.93
CA ILE A 100 3.64 2.44 -6.29
C ILE A 100 4.88 2.61 -7.19
N ALA A 101 5.35 1.51 -7.77
CA ALA A 101 6.49 1.55 -8.68
C ALA A 101 6.24 2.47 -9.87
N THR A 102 5.02 2.45 -10.46
CA THR A 102 4.70 3.30 -11.59
C THR A 102 4.68 4.78 -11.23
N GLN A 103 4.36 5.13 -9.98
CA GLN A 103 4.38 6.53 -9.53
C GLN A 103 5.80 7.11 -9.56
N HIS A 104 6.82 6.28 -9.35
CA HIS A 104 8.21 6.72 -9.31
C HIS A 104 8.91 6.64 -10.65
N GLN A 105 8.33 5.94 -11.63
CA GLN A 105 8.90 5.80 -12.97
C GLN A 105 8.44 6.91 -13.92
N ARG A 106 7.55 7.77 -13.49
CA ARG A 106 7.10 8.88 -14.33
C ARG A 106 8.24 9.86 -14.53
N PRO A 107 8.52 10.25 -15.77
CA PRO A 107 9.48 11.33 -16.01
C PRO A 107 8.98 12.60 -15.33
N ALA A 108 9.88 13.25 -14.68
CA ALA A 108 9.57 14.48 -13.95
C ALA A 108 9.06 15.56 -14.91
#